data_507bc68270b51e72b62de25319374736
#
_entry.id   507bc68270b51e72b62de25319374736
#
_cell.length_a   1.000
_cell.length_b   1.000
_cell.length_c   1.000
_cell.angle_alpha   90.00
_cell.angle_beta   90.00
_cell.angle_gamma   90.00
#
_symmetry.space_group_name_H-M   'P 1'
#
loop_
_entity.id
_entity.type
_entity.pdbx_description
1 polymer ?
#
loop_
_entity_poly.entity_id
_entity_poly.type
_entity_poly.pdbx_seq_one_letter_code
_entity_poly.pdbx_strand_id
1 'polypeptide(L)'
;MKVVVEADGGSRGNPGPAGYGAVVWSADREQVLSERKQAIGIATNNVAEYRGLVAGLEAAADIGASEVAVSMDSKLVVEQMVGRWRVKHPDLIPLNQRAKELAGAFDRITYAWIPRGDNSHADRLANEAMDAAAKEAAEPADAAEPTESSKPVATQTSPVGWTGARGAPTRFLLLRHGQTELSVQRRYSGRGNPPLTELGRRQADAAAKYLADHGGIAAVISSPLQRAHDTAAAAAKGLGLDVVVDEDLIETDFGAWEGLTFAEAAQRDPELHTRWLRDTSLAAPDGESFDTVAHRVRRARNRIIAEYGEATVLVVSHVTPIKTILRIALDAGGSILYRLHLDLASLSVAEFYPDGAASVRLVNQTAYL
;
A
#
# COMPACT_ATOMS: atom_id res chain seq x y z
N MET A 1 -25.13 3.67 -36.58
CA MET A 1 -24.21 2.51 -36.83
C MET A 1 -24.07 1.73 -35.53
N LYS A 2 -24.07 0.40 -35.61
CA LYS A 2 -23.83 -0.45 -34.44
C LYS A 2 -22.36 -0.87 -34.37
N VAL A 3 -21.76 -0.79 -33.18
CA VAL A 3 -20.34 -1.15 -32.93
C VAL A 3 -20.18 -1.95 -31.65
N VAL A 4 -19.05 -2.63 -31.54
CA VAL A 4 -18.60 -3.27 -30.28
C VAL A 4 -17.36 -2.54 -29.78
N VAL A 5 -17.35 -2.16 -28.49
CA VAL A 5 -16.21 -1.57 -27.82
C VAL A 5 -15.63 -2.59 -26.86
N GLU A 6 -14.35 -2.89 -27.02
CA GLU A 6 -13.56 -3.62 -26.03
C GLU A 6 -12.58 -2.64 -25.40
N ALA A 7 -12.45 -2.69 -24.08
CA ALA A 7 -11.54 -1.83 -23.35
C ALA A 7 -10.89 -2.60 -22.20
N ASP A 8 -9.64 -2.25 -21.94
CA ASP A 8 -8.84 -2.77 -20.85
C ASP A 8 -7.98 -1.67 -20.26
N GLY A 9 -7.63 -1.81 -19.01
CA GLY A 9 -6.70 -0.94 -18.31
C GLY A 9 -5.85 -1.73 -17.36
N GLY A 10 -4.55 -1.46 -17.39
CA GLY A 10 -3.58 -2.12 -16.55
C GLY A 10 -2.76 -1.14 -15.72
N SER A 11 -2.27 -1.62 -14.59
CA SER A 11 -1.30 -0.92 -13.77
C SER A 11 -0.21 -1.90 -13.32
N ARG A 12 1.06 -1.55 -13.55
CA ARG A 12 2.21 -2.33 -13.07
C ARG A 12 2.50 -1.97 -11.61
N GLY A 13 1.71 -2.53 -10.72
CA GLY A 13 1.51 -2.14 -9.34
C GLY A 13 0.14 -1.47 -9.17
N ASN A 14 -0.36 -1.33 -7.93
CA ASN A 14 -1.71 -0.77 -7.70
C ASN A 14 -1.74 0.18 -6.49
N PRO A 15 -1.54 1.53 -6.69
CA PRO A 15 -1.27 2.21 -7.95
C PRO A 15 0.15 1.96 -8.50
N GLY A 16 0.34 2.15 -9.82
CA GLY A 16 1.62 2.00 -10.51
C GLY A 16 1.58 2.61 -11.90
N PRO A 17 2.67 2.50 -12.71
CA PRO A 17 2.67 2.87 -14.11
C PRO A 17 1.48 2.20 -14.80
N ALA A 18 0.56 3.00 -15.28
CA ALA A 18 -0.72 2.55 -15.78
C ALA A 18 -0.93 3.01 -17.22
N GLY A 19 -1.68 2.23 -17.94
CA GLY A 19 -2.08 2.52 -19.30
C GLY A 19 -3.39 1.84 -19.63
N TYR A 20 -4.02 2.28 -20.69
CA TYR A 20 -5.22 1.67 -21.18
C TYR A 20 -5.14 1.37 -22.67
N GLY A 21 -5.95 0.43 -23.10
CA GLY A 21 -6.26 0.13 -24.49
C GLY A 21 -7.77 0.07 -24.70
N ALA A 22 -8.22 0.54 -25.83
CA ALA A 22 -9.59 0.40 -26.28
C ALA A 22 -9.63 0.17 -27.79
N VAL A 23 -10.52 -0.69 -28.24
CA VAL A 23 -10.76 -0.98 -29.64
C VAL A 23 -12.24 -0.92 -29.95
N VAL A 24 -12.57 -0.28 -31.06
CA VAL A 24 -13.94 -0.23 -31.60
C VAL A 24 -14.01 -1.13 -32.83
N TRP A 25 -14.83 -2.15 -32.76
CA TRP A 25 -15.06 -3.12 -33.79
C TRP A 25 -16.35 -2.84 -34.57
N SER A 26 -16.42 -3.31 -35.80
CA SER A 26 -17.71 -3.51 -36.52
C SER A 26 -18.63 -4.44 -35.72
N ALA A 27 -19.92 -4.39 -35.99
CA ALA A 27 -20.93 -5.16 -35.24
C ALA A 27 -20.69 -6.68 -35.26
N ASP A 28 -20.09 -7.20 -36.34
CA ASP A 28 -19.69 -8.60 -36.51
C ASP A 28 -18.30 -8.94 -35.94
N ARG A 29 -17.56 -7.93 -35.42
CA ARG A 29 -16.20 -8.03 -34.93
C ARG A 29 -15.16 -8.45 -36.00
N GLU A 30 -15.43 -8.30 -37.25
CA GLU A 30 -14.48 -8.65 -38.31
C GLU A 30 -13.49 -7.52 -38.63
N GLN A 31 -13.90 -6.26 -38.40
CA GLN A 31 -13.09 -5.08 -38.72
C GLN A 31 -12.86 -4.19 -37.51
N VAL A 32 -11.60 -3.79 -37.30
CA VAL A 32 -11.24 -2.72 -36.35
C VAL A 32 -11.54 -1.37 -36.98
N LEU A 33 -12.41 -0.59 -36.36
CA LEU A 33 -12.82 0.74 -36.81
C LEU A 33 -12.03 1.86 -36.17
N SER A 34 -11.60 1.67 -34.92
CA SER A 34 -10.76 2.61 -34.20
C SER A 34 -10.01 1.93 -33.06
N GLU A 35 -8.81 2.40 -32.79
CA GLU A 35 -8.02 2.01 -31.62
C GLU A 35 -7.61 3.23 -30.81
N ARG A 36 -7.57 3.09 -29.50
CA ARG A 36 -7.02 4.08 -28.56
C ARG A 36 -6.13 3.38 -27.56
N LYS A 37 -4.97 3.97 -27.30
CA LYS A 37 -4.10 3.54 -26.22
C LYS A 37 -3.33 4.72 -25.65
N GLN A 38 -3.14 4.75 -24.36
CA GLN A 38 -2.36 5.82 -23.72
C GLN A 38 -1.83 5.36 -22.37
N ALA A 39 -0.58 5.72 -22.09
CA ALA A 39 -0.04 5.70 -20.74
C ALA A 39 -0.62 6.87 -19.94
N ILE A 40 -1.04 6.60 -18.71
CA ILE A 40 -1.72 7.60 -17.87
C ILE A 40 -0.91 7.98 -16.62
N GLY A 41 0.38 7.65 -16.62
CA GLY A 41 1.25 7.87 -15.47
C GLY A 41 0.96 6.88 -14.34
N ILE A 42 1.03 7.32 -13.11
CA ILE A 42 0.77 6.49 -11.93
C ILE A 42 -0.73 6.50 -11.63
N ALA A 43 -1.37 5.33 -11.72
CA ALA A 43 -2.78 5.16 -11.40
C ALA A 43 -3.08 3.76 -10.88
N THR A 44 -4.26 3.57 -10.28
CA THR A 44 -4.74 2.24 -9.91
C THR A 44 -5.27 1.50 -11.14
N ASN A 45 -5.30 0.17 -11.07
CA ASN A 45 -5.89 -0.65 -12.13
C ASN A 45 -7.32 -0.20 -12.48
N ASN A 46 -8.15 0.06 -11.47
CA ASN A 46 -9.53 0.50 -11.70
C ASN A 46 -9.63 1.87 -12.40
N VAL A 47 -8.70 2.79 -12.14
CA VAL A 47 -8.61 4.08 -12.85
C VAL A 47 -8.25 3.84 -14.31
N ALA A 48 -7.28 2.96 -14.60
CA ALA A 48 -6.88 2.61 -15.95
C ALA A 48 -8.03 1.95 -16.73
N GLU A 49 -8.76 1.01 -16.13
CA GLU A 49 -9.95 0.37 -16.66
C GLU A 49 -11.05 1.38 -17.06
N TYR A 50 -11.36 2.33 -16.17
CA TYR A 50 -12.31 3.41 -16.47
C TYR A 50 -11.81 4.33 -17.58
N ARG A 51 -10.51 4.64 -17.62
CA ARG A 51 -9.90 5.44 -18.70
C ARG A 51 -10.00 4.73 -20.04
N GLY A 52 -9.80 3.42 -20.08
CA GLY A 52 -10.02 2.59 -21.27
C GLY A 52 -11.46 2.65 -21.75
N LEU A 53 -12.43 2.48 -20.82
CA LEU A 53 -13.85 2.61 -21.16
C LEU A 53 -14.18 4.00 -21.73
N VAL A 54 -13.75 5.07 -21.09
CA VAL A 54 -13.99 6.45 -21.56
C VAL A 54 -13.42 6.64 -22.96
N ALA A 55 -12.18 6.23 -23.21
CA ALA A 55 -11.54 6.34 -24.51
C ALA A 55 -12.24 5.51 -25.60
N GLY A 56 -12.73 4.32 -25.27
CA GLY A 56 -13.51 3.49 -26.18
C GLY A 56 -14.86 4.12 -26.54
N LEU A 57 -15.56 4.73 -25.57
CA LEU A 57 -16.82 5.43 -25.80
C LEU A 57 -16.61 6.71 -26.62
N GLU A 58 -15.55 7.48 -26.38
CA GLU A 58 -15.17 8.63 -27.19
C GLU A 58 -14.87 8.22 -28.64
N ALA A 59 -14.09 7.15 -28.83
CA ALA A 59 -13.79 6.63 -30.15
C ALA A 59 -15.06 6.16 -30.91
N ALA A 60 -16.01 5.53 -30.23
CA ALA A 60 -17.27 5.14 -30.79
C ALA A 60 -18.12 6.35 -31.19
N ALA A 61 -18.13 7.42 -30.41
CA ALA A 61 -18.81 8.66 -30.73
C ALA A 61 -18.17 9.38 -31.94
N ASP A 62 -16.82 9.44 -31.99
CA ASP A 62 -16.06 10.06 -33.09
C ASP A 62 -16.36 9.45 -34.46
N ILE A 63 -16.67 8.14 -34.52
CA ILE A 63 -17.05 7.44 -35.77
C ILE A 63 -18.56 7.45 -36.04
N GLY A 64 -19.35 8.15 -35.23
CA GLY A 64 -20.79 8.31 -35.40
C GLY A 64 -21.60 7.05 -35.07
N ALA A 65 -21.15 6.25 -34.10
CA ALA A 65 -21.93 5.12 -33.63
C ALA A 65 -23.24 5.58 -32.97
N SER A 66 -24.33 4.85 -33.17
CA SER A 66 -25.62 5.08 -32.52
C SER A 66 -25.98 3.95 -31.54
N GLU A 67 -25.49 2.75 -31.77
CA GLU A 67 -25.64 1.62 -30.87
C GLU A 67 -24.24 1.06 -30.46
N VAL A 68 -24.00 0.89 -29.18
CA VAL A 68 -22.73 0.43 -28.66
C VAL A 68 -22.92 -0.79 -27.74
N ALA A 69 -22.16 -1.86 -27.99
CA ALA A 69 -22.05 -3.00 -27.10
C ALA A 69 -20.63 -2.98 -26.46
N VAL A 70 -20.55 -2.67 -25.18
CA VAL A 70 -19.29 -2.66 -24.45
C VAL A 70 -18.99 -4.03 -23.87
N SER A 71 -17.78 -4.55 -24.09
CA SER A 71 -17.26 -5.80 -23.53
C SER A 71 -15.98 -5.51 -22.77
N MET A 72 -15.90 -5.89 -21.49
CA MET A 72 -14.74 -5.69 -20.62
C MET A 72 -14.53 -6.87 -19.67
N ASP A 73 -13.30 -7.16 -19.31
CA ASP A 73 -12.96 -8.14 -18.29
C ASP A 73 -12.91 -7.55 -16.86
N SER A 74 -13.09 -6.23 -16.73
CA SER A 74 -13.28 -5.54 -15.46
C SER A 74 -14.72 -5.68 -14.94
N LYS A 75 -14.95 -6.69 -14.10
CA LYS A 75 -16.26 -6.88 -13.48
C LYS A 75 -16.72 -5.66 -12.68
N LEU A 76 -15.79 -4.98 -12.00
CA LEU A 76 -16.09 -3.78 -11.22
C LEU A 76 -16.68 -2.68 -12.11
N VAL A 77 -16.03 -2.36 -13.23
CA VAL A 77 -16.48 -1.30 -14.14
C VAL A 77 -17.84 -1.65 -14.75
N VAL A 78 -18.00 -2.88 -15.24
CA VAL A 78 -19.26 -3.35 -15.83
C VAL A 78 -20.41 -3.24 -14.82
N GLU A 79 -20.25 -3.76 -13.61
CA GLU A 79 -21.29 -3.73 -12.57
C GLU A 79 -21.64 -2.31 -12.10
N GLN A 80 -20.68 -1.40 -12.10
CA GLN A 80 -20.90 0.01 -11.77
C GLN A 80 -21.59 0.78 -12.91
N MET A 81 -21.28 0.47 -14.16
CA MET A 81 -21.93 1.11 -15.31
C MET A 81 -23.37 0.68 -15.49
N VAL A 82 -23.71 -0.59 -15.23
CA VAL A 82 -25.10 -1.07 -15.24
C VAL A 82 -25.88 -0.71 -13.97
N GLY A 83 -25.23 -0.06 -12.98
CA GLY A 83 -25.87 0.43 -11.75
C GLY A 83 -26.11 -0.62 -10.66
N ARG A 84 -25.62 -1.86 -10.83
CA ARG A 84 -25.73 -2.89 -9.80
C ARG A 84 -24.78 -2.64 -8.63
N TRP A 85 -23.61 -2.03 -8.88
CA TRP A 85 -22.66 -1.66 -7.83
C TRP A 85 -22.52 -0.14 -7.73
N ARG A 86 -22.44 0.35 -6.49
CA ARG A 86 -22.25 1.79 -6.22
C ARG A 86 -20.79 2.17 -6.34
N VAL A 87 -20.48 3.27 -7.02
CA VAL A 87 -19.14 3.88 -7.03
C VAL A 87 -18.92 4.61 -5.73
N LYS A 88 -17.88 4.21 -4.97
CA LYS A 88 -17.55 4.80 -3.67
C LYS A 88 -16.17 5.48 -3.65
N HIS A 89 -15.28 5.07 -4.54
CA HIS A 89 -13.91 5.59 -4.56
C HIS A 89 -13.89 7.00 -5.18
N PRO A 90 -13.29 8.01 -4.51
CA PRO A 90 -13.26 9.40 -5.01
C PRO A 90 -12.74 9.52 -6.44
N ASP A 91 -11.66 8.81 -6.78
CA ASP A 91 -11.04 8.90 -8.11
C ASP A 91 -11.86 8.25 -9.22
N LEU A 92 -12.76 7.31 -8.86
CA LEU A 92 -13.63 6.63 -9.83
C LEU A 92 -14.94 7.38 -10.06
N ILE A 93 -15.38 8.24 -9.14
CA ILE A 93 -16.62 9.00 -9.26
C ILE A 93 -16.61 9.87 -10.53
N PRO A 94 -15.60 10.73 -10.78
CA PRO A 94 -15.57 11.57 -11.98
C PRO A 94 -15.47 10.76 -13.28
N LEU A 95 -14.73 9.64 -13.26
CA LEU A 95 -14.60 8.76 -14.43
C LEU A 95 -15.91 8.03 -14.76
N ASN A 96 -16.62 7.55 -13.74
CA ASN A 96 -17.95 6.95 -13.92
C ASN A 96 -18.97 7.97 -14.43
N GLN A 97 -18.93 9.21 -13.92
CA GLN A 97 -19.79 10.29 -14.42
C GLN A 97 -19.49 10.58 -15.89
N ARG A 98 -18.22 10.73 -16.25
CA ARG A 98 -17.80 10.96 -17.64
C ARG A 98 -18.23 9.82 -18.57
N ALA A 99 -18.04 8.57 -18.15
CA ALA A 99 -18.48 7.42 -18.94
C ALA A 99 -20.00 7.38 -19.12
N LYS A 100 -20.79 7.78 -18.11
CA LYS A 100 -22.26 7.89 -18.20
C LYS A 100 -22.73 9.02 -19.11
N GLU A 101 -22.05 10.17 -19.09
CA GLU A 101 -22.32 11.28 -20.00
C GLU A 101 -22.13 10.84 -21.46
N LEU A 102 -21.01 10.19 -21.77
CA LEU A 102 -20.72 9.65 -23.10
C LEU A 102 -21.75 8.57 -23.50
N ALA A 103 -22.11 7.70 -22.57
CA ALA A 103 -23.12 6.66 -22.78
C ALA A 103 -24.48 7.24 -23.14
N GLY A 104 -24.84 8.41 -22.60
CA GLY A 104 -26.09 9.11 -22.90
C GLY A 104 -26.18 9.69 -24.31
N ALA A 105 -25.09 9.75 -25.06
CA ALA A 105 -25.06 10.21 -26.45
C ALA A 105 -25.48 9.11 -27.48
N PHE A 106 -25.56 7.84 -27.05
CA PHE A 106 -25.93 6.73 -27.91
C PHE A 106 -27.40 6.39 -27.75
N ASP A 107 -28.04 6.00 -28.84
CA ASP A 107 -29.45 5.54 -28.85
C ASP A 107 -29.63 4.27 -28.00
N ARG A 108 -28.59 3.42 -28.01
CA ARG A 108 -28.56 2.18 -27.22
C ARG A 108 -27.14 1.82 -26.80
N ILE A 109 -26.99 1.51 -25.55
CA ILE A 109 -25.73 0.99 -25.02
C ILE A 109 -25.96 -0.22 -24.11
N THR A 110 -25.08 -1.22 -24.21
CA THR A 110 -25.08 -2.42 -23.35
C THR A 110 -23.69 -2.70 -22.83
N TYR A 111 -23.62 -3.30 -21.65
CA TYR A 111 -22.34 -3.66 -21.01
C TYR A 111 -22.34 -5.15 -20.68
N ALA A 112 -21.27 -5.83 -21.06
CA ALA A 112 -21.05 -7.25 -20.80
C ALA A 112 -19.68 -7.48 -20.19
N TRP A 113 -19.63 -8.29 -19.16
CA TRP A 113 -18.37 -8.82 -18.66
C TRP A 113 -17.95 -10.01 -19.52
N ILE A 114 -16.68 -10.06 -19.90
CA ILE A 114 -16.07 -11.14 -20.66
C ILE A 114 -14.84 -11.67 -19.93
N PRO A 115 -14.45 -12.94 -20.11
CA PRO A 115 -13.17 -13.44 -19.61
C PRO A 115 -12.00 -12.69 -20.22
N ARG A 116 -10.89 -12.55 -19.48
CA ARG A 116 -9.68 -11.82 -19.94
C ARG A 116 -9.13 -12.34 -21.27
N GLY A 117 -9.21 -13.66 -21.51
CA GLY A 117 -8.77 -14.24 -22.78
C GLY A 117 -9.56 -13.74 -24.01
N ASP A 118 -10.80 -13.29 -23.81
CA ASP A 118 -11.67 -12.76 -24.86
C ASP A 118 -11.52 -11.23 -25.05
N ASN A 119 -10.68 -10.55 -24.19
CA ASN A 119 -10.36 -9.12 -24.26
C ASN A 119 -8.90 -8.88 -24.71
N SER A 120 -8.29 -9.85 -25.38
CA SER A 120 -6.85 -9.88 -25.69
C SER A 120 -6.35 -8.71 -26.53
N HIS A 121 -7.18 -8.13 -27.39
CA HIS A 121 -6.81 -6.99 -28.23
C HIS A 121 -6.65 -5.72 -27.40
N ALA A 122 -7.61 -5.40 -26.54
CA ALA A 122 -7.53 -4.26 -25.64
C ALA A 122 -6.42 -4.43 -24.60
N ASP A 123 -6.24 -5.65 -24.04
CA ASP A 123 -5.11 -5.99 -23.13
C ASP A 123 -3.75 -5.73 -23.79
N ARG A 124 -3.57 -6.16 -25.06
CA ARG A 124 -2.33 -5.86 -25.83
C ARG A 124 -2.10 -4.37 -25.96
N LEU A 125 -3.11 -3.58 -26.32
CA LEU A 125 -2.99 -2.13 -26.46
C LEU A 125 -2.64 -1.44 -25.14
N ALA A 126 -3.22 -1.88 -24.01
CA ALA A 126 -2.91 -1.39 -22.68
C ALA A 126 -1.45 -1.69 -22.30
N ASN A 127 -0.98 -2.90 -22.58
CA ASN A 127 0.42 -3.30 -22.35
C ASN A 127 1.38 -2.50 -23.23
N GLU A 128 1.10 -2.32 -24.51
CA GLU A 128 1.90 -1.49 -25.42
C GLU A 128 2.01 -0.03 -24.95
N ALA A 129 0.92 0.55 -24.41
CA ALA A 129 0.92 1.89 -23.85
C ALA A 129 1.85 2.00 -22.64
N MET A 130 1.80 1.03 -21.74
CA MET A 130 2.68 0.98 -20.56
C MET A 130 4.15 0.76 -20.97
N ASP A 131 4.42 -0.04 -22.01
CA ASP A 131 5.77 -0.31 -22.51
C ASP A 131 6.39 0.90 -23.22
N ALA A 132 5.58 1.65 -24.00
CA ALA A 132 6.03 2.87 -24.67
C ALA A 132 6.46 3.94 -23.65
N ALA A 133 5.66 4.16 -22.60
CA ALA A 133 6.02 5.09 -21.53
C ALA A 133 7.28 4.65 -20.77
N ALA A 134 7.50 3.36 -20.61
CA ALA A 134 8.71 2.83 -19.99
C ALA A 134 9.95 3.05 -20.87
N LYS A 135 9.81 3.04 -22.21
CA LYS A 135 10.90 3.32 -23.16
C LYS A 135 11.21 4.83 -23.25
N GLU A 136 10.20 5.70 -23.31
CA GLU A 136 10.40 7.16 -23.30
C GLU A 136 11.09 7.65 -22.01
N ALA A 137 10.83 6.98 -20.89
CA ALA A 137 11.53 7.25 -19.63
C ALA A 137 12.98 6.73 -19.61
N ALA A 138 13.40 5.94 -20.61
CA ALA A 138 14.72 5.31 -20.71
C ALA A 138 15.64 5.95 -21.76
N GLU A 139 15.17 6.88 -22.62
CA GLU A 139 16.04 7.61 -23.56
C GLU A 139 16.72 8.80 -22.85
N PRO A 140 18.08 8.91 -22.90
CA PRO A 140 18.80 10.00 -22.27
C PRO A 140 18.70 11.27 -23.13
N ALA A 141 18.27 12.37 -22.54
CA ALA A 141 18.43 13.70 -23.09
C ALA A 141 19.94 14.03 -23.21
N ASP A 142 20.32 14.56 -24.35
CA ASP A 142 21.64 14.79 -24.88
C ASP A 142 22.60 15.56 -23.94
N ALA A 143 23.87 15.26 -24.08
CA ALA A 143 24.99 15.57 -23.20
C ALA A 143 25.32 17.05 -23.01
N ALA A 144 25.62 17.44 -21.78
CA ALA A 144 26.56 18.52 -21.46
C ALA A 144 27.68 17.95 -20.59
N GLU A 145 28.93 18.18 -20.99
CA GLU A 145 30.15 17.65 -20.38
C GLU A 145 30.38 18.06 -18.92
N PRO A 146 31.05 17.22 -18.09
CA PRO A 146 31.24 17.46 -16.68
C PRO A 146 32.53 18.22 -16.39
N THR A 147 32.45 19.22 -15.51
CA THR A 147 33.62 19.77 -14.81
C THR A 147 33.90 18.93 -13.55
N GLU A 148 35.16 18.46 -13.46
CA GLU A 148 35.67 17.72 -12.30
C GLU A 148 35.63 18.55 -11.01
N SER A 149 35.18 17.99 -9.91
CA SER A 149 35.86 17.91 -8.61
C SER A 149 34.96 17.38 -7.50
N SER A 150 35.47 16.40 -6.83
CA SER A 150 35.21 15.84 -5.51
C SER A 150 34.68 14.41 -5.50
N LYS A 151 35.46 13.52 -4.89
CA LYS A 151 35.18 12.08 -4.71
C LYS A 151 33.90 11.88 -3.93
N PRO A 152 32.95 11.08 -4.42
CA PRO A 152 31.77 10.74 -3.64
C PRO A 152 32.06 9.60 -2.67
N VAL A 153 31.67 9.79 -1.43
CA VAL A 153 31.36 8.71 -0.50
C VAL A 153 30.33 7.80 -1.18
N ALA A 154 30.56 6.49 -1.17
CA ALA A 154 29.69 5.51 -1.79
C ALA A 154 28.26 5.63 -1.27
N THR A 155 27.43 6.37 -1.97
CA THR A 155 25.99 6.35 -1.80
C THR A 155 25.49 5.00 -2.32
N GLN A 156 24.95 4.17 -1.43
CA GLN A 156 24.20 3.00 -1.84
C GLN A 156 23.10 3.48 -2.80
N THR A 157 23.23 3.16 -4.07
CA THR A 157 22.23 3.46 -5.08
C THR A 157 20.95 2.70 -4.71
N SER A 158 19.99 3.43 -4.12
CA SER A 158 18.63 2.92 -3.94
C SER A 158 18.07 2.61 -5.32
N PRO A 159 17.40 1.45 -5.54
CA PRO A 159 16.79 1.15 -6.83
C PRO A 159 15.51 1.98 -7.03
N VAL A 160 15.66 3.29 -7.06
CA VAL A 160 14.55 4.27 -7.23
C VAL A 160 13.83 4.03 -8.57
N GLY A 161 14.52 3.48 -9.58
CA GLY A 161 13.95 3.20 -10.90
C GLY A 161 12.89 2.08 -10.95
N TRP A 162 12.75 1.25 -9.91
CA TRP A 162 11.78 0.14 -9.92
C TRP A 162 10.38 0.52 -9.43
N THR A 163 10.27 1.54 -8.60
CA THR A 163 8.98 1.96 -8.00
C THR A 163 8.32 3.11 -8.75
N GLY A 164 9.04 3.78 -9.65
CA GLY A 164 8.57 5.03 -10.27
C GLY A 164 8.36 6.18 -9.29
N ALA A 165 8.72 6.00 -8.03
CA ALA A 165 8.57 6.99 -6.97
C ALA A 165 9.45 8.22 -7.24
N ARG A 166 8.91 9.41 -6.97
CA ARG A 166 9.60 10.68 -7.15
C ARG A 166 9.97 11.30 -5.81
N GLY A 167 11.17 11.87 -5.75
CA GLY A 167 11.71 12.47 -4.53
C GLY A 167 12.37 11.46 -3.60
N ALA A 168 12.96 11.94 -2.52
CA ALA A 168 13.50 11.09 -1.47
C ALA A 168 12.40 10.71 -0.47
N PRO A 169 12.38 9.45 0.01
CA PRO A 169 11.33 9.01 0.92
C PRO A 169 11.57 9.41 2.36
N THR A 170 10.49 9.49 3.15
CA THR A 170 10.60 9.29 4.58
C THR A 170 10.80 7.80 4.84
N ARG A 171 11.96 7.42 5.39
CA ARG A 171 12.29 6.03 5.68
C ARG A 171 11.95 5.71 7.13
N PHE A 172 11.09 4.73 7.35
CA PHE A 172 10.70 4.21 8.64
C PHE A 172 11.51 2.96 8.97
N LEU A 173 12.33 3.04 10.00
CA LEU A 173 12.94 1.88 10.65
C LEU A 173 11.98 1.44 11.76
N LEU A 174 11.27 0.33 11.55
CA LEU A 174 10.20 -0.16 12.42
C LEU A 174 10.77 -1.22 13.36
N LEU A 175 11.00 -0.87 14.61
CA LEU A 175 11.57 -1.76 15.62
C LEU A 175 10.47 -2.22 16.59
N ARG A 176 10.25 -3.54 16.67
CA ARG A 176 9.40 -4.11 17.72
C ARG A 176 10.14 -4.08 19.05
N HIS A 177 9.45 -3.80 20.16
CA HIS A 177 10.02 -3.84 21.50
C HIS A 177 10.65 -5.20 21.85
N GLY A 178 11.60 -5.21 22.79
CA GLY A 178 12.24 -6.40 23.31
C GLY A 178 11.31 -7.31 24.12
N GLN A 179 11.80 -8.46 24.56
CA GLN A 179 11.03 -9.47 25.28
C GLN A 179 10.45 -8.96 26.60
N THR A 180 9.21 -9.34 26.88
CA THR A 180 8.50 -9.16 28.17
C THR A 180 8.01 -10.51 28.68
N GLU A 181 7.63 -10.61 29.96
CA GLU A 181 7.10 -11.86 30.54
C GLU A 181 5.84 -12.35 29.80
N LEU A 182 4.91 -11.47 29.44
CA LEU A 182 3.71 -11.83 28.68
C LEU A 182 4.06 -12.40 27.29
N SER A 183 5.12 -11.91 26.66
CA SER A 183 5.59 -12.44 25.37
C SER A 183 6.20 -13.84 25.50
N VAL A 184 6.92 -14.13 26.60
CA VAL A 184 7.43 -15.47 26.94
C VAL A 184 6.28 -16.45 27.10
N GLN A 185 5.23 -16.06 27.81
CA GLN A 185 4.04 -16.86 28.07
C GLN A 185 3.08 -16.90 26.88
N ARG A 186 3.35 -16.21 25.77
CA ARG A 186 2.50 -16.12 24.56
C ARG A 186 1.08 -15.64 24.88
N ARG A 187 1.00 -14.58 25.73
CA ARG A 187 -0.26 -13.96 26.15
C ARG A 187 -0.54 -12.69 25.35
N TYR A 188 -1.80 -12.36 25.20
CA TYR A 188 -2.20 -11.05 24.69
C TYR A 188 -1.61 -9.96 25.61
N SER A 189 -0.89 -9.03 25.04
CA SER A 189 -0.22 -7.93 25.74
C SER A 189 -0.51 -6.63 24.99
N GLY A 190 -1.64 -6.04 25.30
CA GLY A 190 -2.13 -4.81 24.69
C GLY A 190 -1.73 -3.58 25.51
N ARG A 191 -2.69 -3.07 26.30
CA ARG A 191 -2.53 -1.86 27.14
C ARG A 191 -1.84 -2.11 28.46
N GLY A 192 -1.74 -3.35 28.91
CA GLY A 192 -0.92 -3.73 30.04
C GLY A 192 0.53 -3.30 29.82
N ASN A 193 1.23 -2.98 30.90
CA ASN A 193 2.56 -2.35 30.82
C ASN A 193 3.66 -3.19 31.49
N PRO A 194 3.87 -4.48 31.06
CA PRO A 194 4.94 -5.30 31.59
C PRO A 194 6.31 -4.72 31.19
N PRO A 195 7.30 -4.75 32.10
CA PRO A 195 8.66 -4.31 31.79
C PRO A 195 9.37 -5.31 30.86
N LEU A 196 10.46 -4.88 30.27
CA LEU A 196 11.38 -5.76 29.55
C LEU A 196 12.00 -6.78 30.51
N THR A 197 12.11 -8.04 30.07
CA THR A 197 12.94 -9.04 30.74
C THR A 197 14.42 -8.68 30.60
N GLU A 198 15.30 -9.43 31.28
CA GLU A 198 16.72 -9.26 31.07
C GLU A 198 17.14 -9.55 29.63
N LEU A 199 16.56 -10.58 29.00
CA LEU A 199 16.77 -10.84 27.57
C LEU A 199 16.23 -9.69 26.72
N GLY A 200 15.05 -9.15 27.06
CA GLY A 200 14.47 -8.01 26.34
C GLY A 200 15.36 -6.77 26.36
N ARG A 201 16.03 -6.50 27.49
CA ARG A 201 17.03 -5.41 27.59
C ARG A 201 18.24 -5.69 26.69
N ARG A 202 18.80 -6.91 26.74
CA ARG A 202 19.91 -7.29 25.83
C ARG A 202 19.51 -7.18 24.37
N GLN A 203 18.29 -7.53 24.00
CA GLN A 203 17.75 -7.36 22.64
C GLN A 203 17.68 -5.87 22.25
N ALA A 204 17.22 -5.00 23.17
CA ALA A 204 17.19 -3.56 22.97
C ALA A 204 18.60 -2.98 22.76
N ASP A 205 19.57 -3.41 23.56
CA ASP A 205 20.97 -2.98 23.45
C ASP A 205 21.61 -3.45 22.14
N ALA A 206 21.33 -4.68 21.69
CA ALA A 206 21.81 -5.20 20.41
C ALA A 206 21.23 -4.40 19.23
N ALA A 207 19.92 -4.11 19.25
CA ALA A 207 19.30 -3.26 18.26
C ALA A 207 19.88 -1.83 18.27
N ALA A 208 20.12 -1.26 19.45
CA ALA A 208 20.73 0.06 19.60
C ALA A 208 22.12 0.13 18.97
N LYS A 209 22.96 -0.88 19.22
CA LYS A 209 24.30 -0.98 18.61
C LYS A 209 24.21 -1.08 17.09
N TYR A 210 23.35 -1.98 16.58
CA TYR A 210 23.15 -2.14 15.15
C TYR A 210 22.73 -0.84 14.46
N LEU A 211 21.79 -0.10 15.08
CA LEU A 211 21.30 1.16 14.55
C LEU A 211 22.35 2.28 14.60
N ALA A 212 23.15 2.34 15.67
CA ALA A 212 24.25 3.30 15.80
C ALA A 212 25.35 3.07 14.75
N ASP A 213 25.70 1.81 14.48
CA ASP A 213 26.70 1.44 13.47
C ASP A 213 26.26 1.83 12.03
N HIS A 214 24.96 1.92 11.76
CA HIS A 214 24.42 2.30 10.45
C HIS A 214 24.19 3.80 10.31
N GLY A 215 23.95 4.53 11.39
CA GLY A 215 23.79 5.98 11.43
C GLY A 215 22.63 6.55 10.60
N GLY A 216 22.63 7.87 10.44
CA GLY A 216 21.69 8.55 9.53
C GLY A 216 20.24 8.62 10.02
N ILE A 217 19.98 8.33 11.30
CA ILE A 217 18.65 8.41 11.93
C ILE A 217 18.46 9.82 12.48
N ALA A 218 17.39 10.49 12.03
CA ALA A 218 17.08 11.87 12.39
C ALA A 218 16.23 12.00 13.67
N ALA A 219 15.42 10.97 13.97
CA ALA A 219 14.54 10.98 15.15
C ALA A 219 14.24 9.56 15.65
N VAL A 220 13.94 9.45 16.95
CA VAL A 220 13.47 8.24 17.61
C VAL A 220 12.07 8.49 18.14
N ILE A 221 11.08 7.79 17.60
CA ILE A 221 9.67 7.92 17.96
C ILE A 221 9.22 6.63 18.60
N SER A 222 8.51 6.71 19.71
CA SER A 222 8.11 5.55 20.51
C SER A 222 6.62 5.53 20.83
N SER A 223 6.05 4.33 20.91
CA SER A 223 4.83 4.08 21.67
C SER A 223 4.99 4.51 23.13
N PRO A 224 3.92 4.97 23.81
CA PRO A 224 3.98 5.36 25.23
C PRO A 224 4.23 4.19 26.19
N LEU A 225 4.04 2.93 25.78
CA LEU A 225 4.19 1.79 26.67
C LEU A 225 5.66 1.52 27.03
N GLN A 226 5.91 1.25 28.31
CA GLN A 226 7.26 1.13 28.91
C GLN A 226 8.18 0.22 28.09
N ARG A 227 7.72 -0.95 27.67
CA ARG A 227 8.53 -1.90 26.88
C ARG A 227 9.03 -1.33 25.56
N ALA A 228 8.22 -0.51 24.89
CA ALA A 228 8.63 0.16 23.65
C ALA A 228 9.50 1.37 23.94
N HIS A 229 9.15 2.15 24.96
CA HIS A 229 9.92 3.30 25.39
C HIS A 229 11.34 2.91 25.86
N ASP A 230 11.47 1.86 26.67
CA ASP A 230 12.78 1.38 27.13
C ASP A 230 13.66 0.88 25.96
N THR A 231 13.02 0.20 24.98
CA THR A 231 13.71 -0.23 23.75
C THR A 231 14.15 0.98 22.92
N ALA A 232 13.29 2.01 22.81
CA ALA A 232 13.60 3.26 22.13
C ALA A 232 14.72 4.06 22.83
N ALA A 233 14.68 4.12 24.17
CA ALA A 233 15.67 4.83 24.97
C ALA A 233 17.08 4.24 24.83
N ALA A 234 17.19 2.90 24.73
CA ALA A 234 18.46 2.24 24.45
C ALA A 234 19.03 2.70 23.09
N ALA A 235 18.21 2.74 22.04
CA ALA A 235 18.61 3.20 20.71
C ALA A 235 18.95 4.69 20.69
N ALA A 236 18.08 5.53 21.28
CA ALA A 236 18.23 6.97 21.35
C ALA A 236 19.56 7.38 22.04
N LYS A 237 19.92 6.69 23.13
CA LYS A 237 21.19 6.89 23.83
C LYS A 237 22.39 6.65 22.90
N GLY A 238 22.37 5.58 22.11
CA GLY A 238 23.46 5.26 21.17
C GLY A 238 23.54 6.24 20.00
N LEU A 239 22.43 6.89 19.65
CA LEU A 239 22.33 7.86 18.56
C LEU A 239 22.52 9.32 19.00
N GLY A 240 22.54 9.61 20.32
CA GLY A 240 22.58 10.98 20.84
C GLY A 240 21.29 11.77 20.57
N LEU A 241 20.15 11.09 20.53
CA LEU A 241 18.82 11.66 20.25
C LEU A 241 17.89 11.52 21.46
N ASP A 242 16.85 12.34 21.49
CA ASP A 242 15.75 12.20 22.45
C ASP A 242 14.66 11.29 21.90
N VAL A 243 13.87 10.68 22.80
CA VAL A 243 12.71 9.86 22.44
C VAL A 243 11.47 10.75 22.39
N VAL A 244 10.83 10.82 21.24
CA VAL A 244 9.52 11.46 21.04
C VAL A 244 8.43 10.40 21.22
N VAL A 245 7.44 10.65 22.08
CA VAL A 245 6.32 9.73 22.32
C VAL A 245 5.16 10.09 21.39
N ASP A 246 4.62 9.08 20.71
CA ASP A 246 3.39 9.21 19.91
C ASP A 246 2.34 8.19 20.39
N GLU A 247 1.24 8.70 20.96
CA GLU A 247 0.14 7.91 21.54
C GLU A 247 -0.57 7.00 20.51
N ASP A 248 -0.61 7.40 19.25
CA ASP A 248 -1.24 6.61 18.19
C ASP A 248 -0.42 5.36 17.80
N LEU A 249 0.83 5.21 18.31
CA LEU A 249 1.69 4.04 18.12
C LEU A 249 1.53 2.97 19.21
N ILE A 250 0.63 3.16 20.17
CA ILE A 250 0.35 2.20 21.24
C ILE A 250 -0.19 0.87 20.66
N GLU A 251 0.00 -0.26 21.37
CA GLU A 251 -0.51 -1.58 20.94
C GLU A 251 -2.06 -1.62 20.93
N THR A 252 -2.61 -2.62 20.28
CA THR A 252 -4.04 -2.94 20.27
C THR A 252 -4.55 -3.10 21.69
N ASP A 253 -5.69 -2.50 21.99
CA ASP A 253 -6.44 -2.82 23.20
C ASP A 253 -7.13 -4.17 23.02
N PHE A 254 -6.64 -5.20 23.73
CA PHE A 254 -7.24 -6.52 23.71
C PHE A 254 -8.36 -6.69 24.76
N GLY A 255 -8.70 -5.61 25.48
CA GLY A 255 -9.81 -5.59 26.42
C GLY A 255 -9.82 -6.78 27.37
N ALA A 256 -10.93 -7.53 27.41
CA ALA A 256 -11.08 -8.69 28.28
C ALA A 256 -10.15 -9.86 27.96
N TRP A 257 -9.45 -9.86 26.84
CA TRP A 257 -8.45 -10.89 26.50
C TRP A 257 -7.03 -10.53 26.98
N GLU A 258 -6.82 -9.34 27.53
CA GLU A 258 -5.52 -8.93 28.09
C GLU A 258 -5.01 -9.96 29.08
N GLY A 259 -3.76 -10.40 28.93
CA GLY A 259 -3.13 -11.40 29.78
C GLY A 259 -3.54 -12.87 29.54
N LEU A 260 -4.54 -13.14 28.69
CA LEU A 260 -4.90 -14.49 28.29
C LEU A 260 -3.97 -15.02 27.19
N THR A 261 -3.75 -16.32 27.16
CA THR A 261 -3.21 -17.01 25.98
C THR A 261 -4.24 -17.05 24.85
N PHE A 262 -3.81 -17.36 23.63
CA PHE A 262 -4.73 -17.57 22.51
C PHE A 262 -5.76 -18.69 22.78
N ALA A 263 -5.32 -19.77 23.46
CA ALA A 263 -6.19 -20.88 23.82
C ALA A 263 -7.22 -20.48 24.88
N GLU A 264 -6.81 -19.75 25.91
CA GLU A 264 -7.71 -19.26 26.97
C GLU A 264 -8.75 -18.27 26.39
N ALA A 265 -8.35 -17.35 25.50
CA ALA A 265 -9.28 -16.45 24.84
C ALA A 265 -10.27 -17.21 23.92
N ALA A 266 -9.80 -18.21 23.18
CA ALA A 266 -10.64 -19.06 22.33
C ALA A 266 -11.63 -19.92 23.16
N GLN A 267 -11.25 -20.35 24.37
CA GLN A 267 -12.16 -21.06 25.28
C GLN A 267 -13.21 -20.13 25.88
N ARG A 268 -12.80 -18.91 26.19
CA ARG A 268 -13.69 -17.88 26.79
C ARG A 268 -14.74 -17.41 25.80
N ASP A 269 -14.34 -17.07 24.57
CA ASP A 269 -15.19 -16.46 23.55
C ASP A 269 -15.03 -17.17 22.18
N PRO A 270 -15.42 -18.44 22.03
CA PRO A 270 -15.03 -19.28 20.90
C PRO A 270 -15.49 -18.76 19.53
N GLU A 271 -16.74 -18.31 19.44
CA GLU A 271 -17.30 -17.80 18.19
C GLU A 271 -16.66 -16.44 17.82
N LEU A 272 -16.56 -15.53 18.78
CA LEU A 272 -15.98 -14.21 18.56
C LEU A 272 -14.49 -14.33 18.19
N HIS A 273 -13.71 -15.13 18.93
CA HIS A 273 -12.29 -15.31 18.69
C HIS A 273 -12.01 -15.90 17.31
N THR A 274 -12.82 -16.90 16.88
CA THR A 274 -12.71 -17.49 15.53
C THR A 274 -12.97 -16.48 14.43
N ARG A 275 -13.97 -15.61 14.59
CA ARG A 275 -14.29 -14.53 13.64
C ARG A 275 -13.26 -13.42 13.65
N TRP A 276 -12.79 -13.01 14.83
CA TRP A 276 -11.80 -11.97 15.05
C TRP A 276 -10.47 -12.29 14.33
N LEU A 277 -10.05 -13.57 14.26
CA LEU A 277 -8.87 -14.01 13.50
C LEU A 277 -9.03 -13.91 11.97
N ARG A 278 -10.16 -13.45 11.46
CA ARG A 278 -10.45 -13.36 10.01
C ARG A 278 -11.03 -12.00 9.60
N ASP A 279 -11.48 -11.21 10.56
CA ASP A 279 -12.20 -9.95 10.32
C ASP A 279 -11.59 -8.84 11.17
N THR A 280 -10.90 -7.89 10.51
CA THR A 280 -10.22 -6.78 11.16
C THR A 280 -11.15 -5.71 11.74
N SER A 281 -12.44 -5.76 11.39
CA SER A 281 -13.46 -4.83 11.94
C SER A 281 -13.97 -5.24 13.32
N LEU A 282 -13.74 -6.51 13.71
CA LEU A 282 -14.16 -7.02 15.01
C LEU A 282 -13.16 -6.65 16.10
N ALA A 283 -13.67 -6.25 17.26
CA ALA A 283 -12.89 -5.99 18.47
C ALA A 283 -12.93 -7.19 19.42
N ALA A 284 -11.90 -7.32 20.26
CA ALA A 284 -11.99 -8.11 21.48
C ALA A 284 -13.04 -7.49 22.41
N PRO A 285 -13.67 -8.25 23.34
CA PRO A 285 -14.62 -7.67 24.28
C PRO A 285 -13.96 -6.53 25.07
N ASP A 286 -14.62 -5.38 25.12
CA ASP A 286 -14.13 -4.14 25.76
C ASP A 286 -12.80 -3.60 25.19
N GLY A 287 -12.40 -4.04 24.00
CA GLY A 287 -11.17 -3.63 23.34
C GLY A 287 -11.40 -2.84 22.04
N GLU A 288 -10.35 -2.75 21.21
CA GLU A 288 -10.42 -2.08 19.91
C GLU A 288 -10.24 -3.07 18.74
N SER A 289 -10.79 -2.74 17.58
CA SER A 289 -10.60 -3.51 16.34
C SER A 289 -9.28 -3.13 15.67
N PHE A 290 -8.75 -4.03 14.82
CA PHE A 290 -7.57 -3.69 14.01
C PHE A 290 -7.82 -2.56 13.02
N ASP A 291 -9.06 -2.34 12.59
CA ASP A 291 -9.41 -1.19 11.77
C ASP A 291 -9.32 0.13 12.56
N THR A 292 -9.70 0.13 13.84
CA THR A 292 -9.47 1.27 14.74
C THR A 292 -7.98 1.55 14.90
N VAL A 293 -7.17 0.50 15.12
CA VAL A 293 -5.70 0.62 15.15
C VAL A 293 -5.18 1.20 13.85
N ALA A 294 -5.68 0.74 12.69
CA ALA A 294 -5.23 1.23 11.39
C ALA A 294 -5.52 2.72 11.19
N HIS A 295 -6.63 3.23 11.72
CA HIS A 295 -6.94 4.66 11.66
C HIS A 295 -5.95 5.51 12.46
N ARG A 296 -5.64 5.14 13.71
CA ARG A 296 -4.69 5.91 14.54
C ARG A 296 -3.25 5.79 14.02
N VAL A 297 -2.82 4.61 13.60
CA VAL A 297 -1.49 4.40 13.03
C VAL A 297 -1.28 5.18 11.73
N ARG A 298 -2.33 5.32 10.89
CA ARG A 298 -2.28 6.17 9.71
C ARG A 298 -2.09 7.64 10.08
N ARG A 299 -2.73 8.13 11.14
CA ARG A 299 -2.49 9.50 11.66
C ARG A 299 -1.06 9.69 12.13
N ALA A 300 -0.51 8.73 12.92
CA ALA A 300 0.89 8.77 13.36
C ALA A 300 1.85 8.82 12.17
N ARG A 301 1.69 7.90 11.19
CA ARG A 301 2.50 7.90 9.97
C ARG A 301 2.46 9.25 9.25
N ASN A 302 1.27 9.83 9.08
CA ASN A 302 1.12 11.10 8.37
C ASN A 302 1.80 12.26 9.12
N ARG A 303 1.71 12.31 10.46
CA ARG A 303 2.43 13.29 11.28
C ARG A 303 3.95 13.16 11.10
N ILE A 304 4.45 11.94 11.20
CA ILE A 304 5.87 11.64 11.06
C ILE A 304 6.38 12.07 9.66
N ILE A 305 5.66 11.75 8.61
CA ILE A 305 6.02 12.17 7.25
C ILE A 305 6.00 13.69 7.12
N ALA A 306 4.99 14.35 7.67
CA ALA A 306 4.88 15.82 7.60
C ALA A 306 5.98 16.54 8.39
N GLU A 307 6.42 15.98 9.51
CA GLU A 307 7.41 16.59 10.40
C GLU A 307 8.86 16.34 9.93
N TYR A 308 9.16 15.11 9.47
CA TYR A 308 10.54 14.71 9.17
C TYR A 308 10.87 14.67 7.67
N GLY A 309 9.89 14.68 6.79
CA GLY A 309 10.11 14.72 5.33
C GLY A 309 11.05 13.62 4.83
N GLU A 310 12.08 13.99 4.07
CA GLU A 310 13.03 13.09 3.42
C GLU A 310 14.08 12.47 4.39
N ALA A 311 13.70 12.17 5.63
CA ALA A 311 14.59 11.65 6.65
C ALA A 311 14.38 10.16 6.93
N THR A 312 15.36 9.56 7.60
CA THR A 312 15.23 8.25 8.23
C THR A 312 14.80 8.41 9.68
N VAL A 313 13.70 7.81 10.08
CA VAL A 313 13.17 7.85 11.44
C VAL A 313 13.09 6.45 12.03
N LEU A 314 13.47 6.29 13.29
CA LEU A 314 13.28 5.06 14.05
C LEU A 314 11.90 5.13 14.75
N VAL A 315 11.04 4.16 14.47
CA VAL A 315 9.74 4.01 15.13
C VAL A 315 9.76 2.73 15.97
N VAL A 316 9.69 2.86 17.28
CA VAL A 316 9.67 1.73 18.21
C VAL A 316 8.26 1.49 18.71
N SER A 317 7.71 0.32 18.40
CA SER A 317 6.32 0.02 18.69
C SER A 317 6.09 -1.48 18.90
N HIS A 318 4.91 -1.96 18.54
CA HIS A 318 4.40 -3.30 18.82
C HIS A 318 3.99 -4.01 17.53
N VAL A 319 3.53 -5.26 17.68
CA VAL A 319 3.19 -6.13 16.54
C VAL A 319 2.14 -5.48 15.64
N THR A 320 1.00 -5.05 16.20
CA THR A 320 -0.11 -4.57 15.38
C THR A 320 0.17 -3.24 14.69
N PRO A 321 0.69 -2.21 15.38
CA PRO A 321 1.05 -0.95 14.72
C PRO A 321 2.09 -1.13 13.62
N ILE A 322 3.16 -1.92 13.86
CA ILE A 322 4.20 -2.16 12.85
C ILE A 322 3.63 -2.90 11.64
N LYS A 323 2.88 -4.00 11.86
CA LYS A 323 2.18 -4.70 10.76
C LYS A 323 1.24 -3.78 10.00
N THR A 324 0.61 -2.82 10.68
CA THR A 324 -0.29 -1.84 10.06
C THR A 324 0.46 -0.86 9.17
N ILE A 325 1.63 -0.36 9.59
CA ILE A 325 2.49 0.49 8.75
C ILE A 325 2.95 -0.29 7.51
N LEU A 326 3.40 -1.54 7.68
CA LEU A 326 3.79 -2.42 6.57
C LEU A 326 2.61 -2.71 5.62
N ARG A 327 1.42 -2.97 6.18
CA ARG A 327 0.19 -3.13 5.39
C ARG A 327 -0.12 -1.90 4.53
N ILE A 328 0.03 -0.70 5.10
CA ILE A 328 -0.19 0.56 4.38
C ILE A 328 0.85 0.72 3.26
N ALA A 329 2.13 0.44 3.54
CA ALA A 329 3.19 0.53 2.55
C ALA A 329 3.06 -0.49 1.41
N LEU A 330 2.48 -1.66 1.68
CA LEU A 330 2.21 -2.71 0.70
C LEU A 330 0.87 -2.55 -0.02
N ASP A 331 0.04 -1.58 0.35
CA ASP A 331 -1.36 -1.42 -0.08
C ASP A 331 -2.15 -2.74 0.04
N ALA A 332 -1.89 -3.49 1.11
CA ALA A 332 -2.44 -4.83 1.30
C ALA A 332 -3.75 -4.83 2.09
N GLY A 333 -4.58 -5.84 1.84
CA GLY A 333 -5.81 -6.07 2.60
C GLY A 333 -5.54 -6.48 4.06
N GLY A 334 -6.58 -6.42 4.91
CA GLY A 334 -6.48 -6.72 6.36
C GLY A 334 -5.91 -8.10 6.70
N SER A 335 -6.09 -9.09 5.82
CA SER A 335 -5.62 -10.46 6.03
C SER A 335 -4.10 -10.59 6.23
N ILE A 336 -3.30 -9.62 5.80
CA ILE A 336 -1.85 -9.63 5.99
C ILE A 336 -1.47 -9.61 7.48
N LEU A 337 -2.29 -8.97 8.34
CA LEU A 337 -2.04 -8.90 9.78
C LEU A 337 -1.95 -10.29 10.44
N TYR A 338 -2.65 -11.29 9.89
CA TYR A 338 -2.65 -12.66 10.37
C TYR A 338 -1.57 -13.54 9.73
N ARG A 339 -0.90 -13.07 8.68
CA ARG A 339 0.07 -13.83 7.89
C ARG A 339 1.50 -13.35 8.05
N LEU A 340 1.69 -12.11 8.48
CA LEU A 340 3.00 -11.53 8.72
C LEU A 340 3.45 -11.86 10.14
N HIS A 341 4.67 -12.38 10.29
CA HIS A 341 5.28 -12.61 11.60
C HIS A 341 6.32 -11.52 11.89
N LEU A 342 6.37 -11.07 13.14
CA LEU A 342 7.39 -10.15 13.63
C LEU A 342 7.93 -10.68 14.96
N ASP A 343 9.22 -10.98 15.02
CA ASP A 343 9.90 -11.38 16.22
C ASP A 343 10.12 -10.21 17.19
N LEU A 344 10.42 -10.53 18.44
CA LEU A 344 10.80 -9.53 19.45
C LEU A 344 12.09 -8.84 19.04
N ALA A 345 12.15 -7.53 19.23
CA ALA A 345 13.25 -6.68 18.79
C ALA A 345 13.61 -6.84 17.29
N SER A 346 12.67 -7.31 16.45
CA SER A 346 12.89 -7.36 15.00
C SER A 346 12.81 -6.00 14.36
N LEU A 347 13.60 -5.79 13.32
CA LEU A 347 13.62 -4.57 12.50
C LEU A 347 12.95 -4.82 11.15
N SER A 348 12.08 -3.90 10.76
CA SER A 348 11.50 -3.84 9.41
C SER A 348 11.72 -2.43 8.83
N VAL A 349 11.71 -2.30 7.50
CA VAL A 349 11.96 -1.03 6.82
C VAL A 349 10.88 -0.77 5.79
N ALA A 350 10.21 0.37 5.92
CA ALA A 350 9.25 0.89 4.95
C ALA A 350 9.64 2.30 4.52
N GLU A 351 9.40 2.65 3.27
CA GLU A 351 9.67 3.95 2.69
C GLU A 351 8.37 4.54 2.15
N PHE A 352 8.13 5.82 2.44
CA PHE A 352 6.98 6.57 1.95
C PHE A 352 7.48 7.80 1.18
N TYR A 353 7.07 7.91 -0.06
CA TYR A 353 7.52 8.94 -0.99
C TYR A 353 6.53 10.11 -1.04
N PRO A 354 6.99 11.33 -1.39
CA PRO A 354 6.13 12.53 -1.44
C PRO A 354 4.98 12.43 -2.44
N ASP A 355 5.13 11.64 -3.49
CA ASP A 355 4.12 11.38 -4.52
C ASP A 355 3.06 10.34 -4.10
N GLY A 356 3.13 9.83 -2.87
CA GLY A 356 2.22 8.83 -2.31
C GLY A 356 2.63 7.38 -2.57
N ALA A 357 3.70 7.14 -3.33
CA ALA A 357 4.28 5.81 -3.48
C ALA A 357 4.87 5.31 -2.15
N ALA A 358 4.97 4.00 -1.99
CA ALA A 358 5.62 3.39 -0.83
C ALA A 358 6.35 2.11 -1.23
N SER A 359 7.32 1.69 -0.42
CA SER A 359 7.98 0.40 -0.58
C SER A 359 8.33 -0.22 0.77
N VAL A 360 8.36 -1.55 0.82
CA VAL A 360 8.86 -2.31 1.97
C VAL A 360 10.18 -2.93 1.57
N ARG A 361 11.26 -2.55 2.26
CA ARG A 361 12.63 -2.99 1.95
C ARG A 361 13.05 -4.22 2.73
N LEU A 362 12.50 -4.36 3.94
CA LEU A 362 12.91 -5.38 4.88
C LEU A 362 11.76 -5.70 5.82
N VAL A 363 11.61 -6.97 6.16
CA VAL A 363 10.63 -7.42 7.16
C VAL A 363 11.30 -8.41 8.12
N ASN A 364 11.10 -8.17 9.41
CA ASN A 364 11.45 -9.11 10.48
C ASN A 364 12.94 -9.51 10.53
N GLN A 365 13.86 -8.58 10.36
CA GLN A 365 15.28 -8.86 10.53
C GLN A 365 15.66 -8.99 12.01
N THR A 366 16.39 -10.06 12.35
CA THR A 366 16.86 -10.37 13.71
C THR A 366 18.33 -10.79 13.74
N ALA A 367 19.05 -10.71 12.61
CA ALA A 367 20.44 -11.20 12.50
C ALA A 367 21.46 -10.46 13.39
N TYR A 368 21.06 -9.37 14.01
CA TYR A 368 21.90 -8.59 14.93
C TYR A 368 21.67 -8.94 16.42
N LEU A 369 20.72 -9.82 16.72
CA LEU A 369 20.35 -10.24 18.08
C LEU A 369 21.26 -11.34 18.61
#